data_7ba2da6fb914fdf6aab1327bd695539a
#
_entry.id   7ba2da6fb914fdf6aab1327bd695539a
#
_cell.length_a   1.000
_cell.length_b   1.000
_cell.length_c   1.000
_cell.angle_alpha   90.00
_cell.angle_beta   90.00
_cell.angle_gamma   90.00
#
_symmetry.space_group_name_H-M   'P 1'
#
loop_
_entity.id
_entity.type
_entity.pdbx_description
1 polymer ?
#
loop_
_entity_poly.entity_id
_entity_poly.type
_entity_poly.pdbx_seq_one_letter_code
_entity_poly.pdbx_strand_id
1 'polypeptide(L)'
;LEREGVISNRWTFIASYLLKNALAEEPADLKAGEYEFKKHASMADVLNILTSGRSILLKLTIPEGLTSQQIVERINEASDMQGEITAIPPEGSLLPDTYRFSRGMDRQELVDRMRAEMDRFLAKAWQKRHAELPIKSPEAAGVFAAIVAKETGRAAARGRVAGVGMNRPPASLRLPTAPTG
;
A
#
# COMPACT_ATOMS: atom_id res chain seq x y z
N LEU A 1 26.69 5.68 -7.68
CA LEU A 1 26.70 6.88 -8.53
C LEU A 1 28.05 7.04 -9.24
N GLU A 2 29.18 7.02 -8.52
CA GLU A 2 30.53 7.12 -9.15
C GLU A 2 30.83 5.85 -9.96
N ARG A 3 30.56 4.65 -9.43
CA ARG A 3 30.72 3.37 -10.15
C ARG A 3 29.85 3.24 -11.40
N GLU A 4 28.72 3.88 -11.39
CA GLU A 4 27.76 3.93 -12.52
C GLU A 4 28.02 5.10 -13.47
N GLY A 5 29.09 5.88 -13.23
CA GLY A 5 29.45 7.02 -14.09
C GLY A 5 28.48 8.20 -14.05
N VAL A 6 27.59 8.26 -13.06
CA VAL A 6 26.64 9.36 -12.89
C VAL A 6 27.31 10.61 -12.37
N ILE A 7 28.30 10.44 -11.48
CA ILE A 7 29.12 11.52 -10.95
C ILE A 7 30.63 11.27 -11.22
N SER A 8 31.36 12.30 -11.50
CA SER A 8 32.80 12.20 -11.82
C SER A 8 33.65 11.92 -10.58
N ASN A 9 33.24 12.42 -9.41
CA ASN A 9 33.97 12.26 -8.17
C ASN A 9 33.04 12.36 -6.95
N ARG A 10 33.15 11.39 -6.05
CA ARG A 10 32.34 11.34 -4.83
C ARG A 10 32.59 12.50 -3.88
N TRP A 11 33.81 12.99 -3.79
CA TRP A 11 34.16 14.06 -2.86
C TRP A 11 33.61 15.41 -3.30
N THR A 12 33.62 15.70 -4.60
CA THR A 12 32.95 16.87 -5.17
C THR A 12 31.43 16.81 -4.95
N PHE A 13 30.86 15.64 -5.06
CA PHE A 13 29.42 15.43 -4.76
C PHE A 13 29.08 15.74 -3.30
N ILE A 14 29.88 15.17 -2.36
CA ILE A 14 29.70 15.38 -0.91
C ILE A 14 29.88 16.87 -0.57
N ALA A 15 30.91 17.50 -1.07
CA ALA A 15 31.16 18.92 -0.84
C ALA A 15 30.00 19.79 -1.37
N SER A 16 29.51 19.52 -2.58
CA SER A 16 28.38 20.23 -3.17
C SER A 16 27.10 20.07 -2.37
N TYR A 17 26.85 18.86 -1.87
CA TYR A 17 25.70 18.56 -1.00
C TYR A 17 25.77 19.32 0.33
N LEU A 18 26.94 19.25 1.00
CA LEU A 18 27.15 19.96 2.28
C LEU A 18 27.04 21.48 2.12
N LEU A 19 27.62 22.04 1.05
CA LEU A 19 27.53 23.46 0.75
C LEU A 19 26.07 23.87 0.48
N LYS A 20 25.36 23.10 -0.33
CA LYS A 20 23.95 23.37 -0.64
C LYS A 20 23.08 23.35 0.65
N ASN A 21 23.28 22.37 1.53
CA ASN A 21 22.53 22.28 2.78
C ASN A 21 22.93 23.37 3.80
N ALA A 22 24.19 23.79 3.82
CA ALA A 22 24.64 24.87 4.69
C ALA A 22 24.09 26.24 4.29
N LEU A 23 23.75 26.43 3.00
CA LEU A 23 23.21 27.68 2.45
C LEU A 23 21.67 27.64 2.33
N ALA A 24 21.04 26.48 2.54
CA ALA A 24 19.59 26.33 2.44
C ALA A 24 18.90 26.73 3.76
N GLU A 25 17.77 27.40 3.68
CA GLU A 25 16.91 27.68 4.83
C GLU A 25 16.35 26.39 5.44
N GLU A 26 16.06 25.38 4.60
CA GLU A 26 15.64 24.04 5.01
C GLU A 26 16.64 23.00 4.42
N PRO A 27 17.44 22.33 5.25
CA PRO A 27 18.30 21.24 4.81
C PRO A 27 17.47 20.09 4.21
N ALA A 28 17.87 19.63 3.03
CA ALA A 28 17.19 18.53 2.36
C ALA A 28 18.00 17.24 2.44
N ASP A 29 17.38 16.19 2.99
CA ASP A 29 17.99 14.87 3.08
C ASP A 29 18.02 14.15 1.72
N LEU A 30 19.10 13.38 1.50
CA LEU A 30 19.20 12.47 0.36
C LEU A 30 18.29 11.27 0.61
N LYS A 31 17.32 11.07 -0.25
CA LYS A 31 16.40 9.95 -0.13
C LYS A 31 16.96 8.70 -0.79
N ALA A 32 16.88 7.57 -0.10
CA ALA A 32 17.24 6.28 -0.68
C ALA A 32 16.23 5.86 -1.76
N GLY A 33 16.71 5.20 -2.82
CA GLY A 33 15.85 4.72 -3.91
C GLY A 33 16.62 4.49 -5.21
N GLU A 34 15.94 3.96 -6.21
CA GLU A 34 16.45 3.89 -7.58
C GLU A 34 16.04 5.16 -8.33
N TYR A 35 17.02 5.77 -9.00
CA TYR A 35 16.82 7.01 -9.73
C TYR A 35 17.27 6.89 -11.16
N GLU A 36 16.51 7.46 -12.07
CA GLU A 36 16.91 7.59 -13.47
C GLU A 36 17.64 8.92 -13.67
N PHE A 37 18.88 8.84 -14.15
CA PHE A 37 19.66 10.01 -14.50
C PHE A 37 19.80 10.12 -16.00
N LYS A 38 19.58 11.33 -16.53
CA LYS A 38 19.84 11.61 -17.95
C LYS A 38 21.34 11.53 -18.20
N LYS A 39 21.72 11.08 -19.40
CA LYS A 39 23.12 11.18 -19.83
C LYS A 39 23.60 12.63 -19.71
N HIS A 40 24.76 12.81 -19.09
CA HIS A 40 25.35 14.13 -18.84
C HIS A 40 24.54 15.02 -17.87
N ALA A 41 23.82 14.42 -16.91
CA ALA A 41 23.18 15.18 -15.84
C ALA A 41 24.24 16.00 -15.08
N SER A 42 23.94 17.25 -14.80
CA SER A 42 24.82 18.09 -13.98
C SER A 42 24.78 17.64 -12.50
N MET A 43 25.80 18.00 -11.73
CA MET A 43 25.85 17.73 -10.29
C MET A 43 24.62 18.32 -9.57
N ALA A 44 24.16 19.49 -10.01
CA ALA A 44 22.96 20.13 -9.47
C ALA A 44 21.70 19.32 -9.78
N ASP A 45 21.58 18.74 -10.98
CA ASP A 45 20.45 17.88 -11.35
C ASP A 45 20.45 16.61 -10.51
N VAL A 46 21.61 15.98 -10.32
CA VAL A 46 21.76 14.77 -9.49
C VAL A 46 21.32 15.07 -8.05
N LEU A 47 21.79 16.15 -7.46
CA LEU A 47 21.40 16.58 -6.12
C LEU A 47 19.90 16.86 -6.03
N ASN A 48 19.33 17.55 -7.01
CA ASN A 48 17.89 17.85 -7.04
C ASN A 48 17.04 16.59 -7.16
N ILE A 49 17.45 15.62 -8.00
CA ILE A 49 16.74 14.33 -8.14
C ILE A 49 16.77 13.57 -6.81
N LEU A 50 17.93 13.46 -6.16
CA LEU A 50 18.09 12.72 -4.90
C LEU A 50 17.36 13.39 -3.73
N THR A 51 17.39 14.71 -3.64
CA THR A 51 16.67 15.45 -2.57
C THR A 51 15.17 15.49 -2.80
N SER A 52 14.72 15.56 -4.07
CA SER A 52 13.27 15.51 -4.38
C SER A 52 12.62 14.16 -4.10
N GLY A 53 13.42 13.07 -4.05
CA GLY A 53 12.94 11.71 -3.83
C GLY A 53 12.07 11.15 -4.97
N ARG A 54 12.23 11.66 -6.20
CA ARG A 54 11.55 11.14 -7.40
C ARG A 54 12.19 9.83 -7.85
N SER A 55 12.14 8.82 -6.99
CA SER A 55 12.62 7.47 -7.30
C SER A 55 11.70 6.78 -8.32
N ILE A 56 12.26 5.79 -9.02
CA ILE A 56 11.47 4.87 -9.84
C ILE A 56 10.57 4.08 -8.92
N LEU A 57 9.25 4.24 -9.10
CA LEU A 57 8.26 3.52 -8.32
C LEU A 57 7.70 2.35 -9.13
N LEU A 58 7.84 1.17 -8.57
CA LEU A 58 7.18 -0.04 -9.02
C LEU A 58 5.71 -0.03 -8.57
N LYS A 59 4.89 -0.87 -9.19
CA LYS A 59 3.46 -0.96 -8.86
C LYS A 59 3.09 -2.41 -8.59
N LEU A 60 2.38 -2.65 -7.49
CA LEU A 60 1.74 -3.92 -7.19
C LEU A 60 0.24 -3.68 -7.07
N THR A 61 -0.54 -4.34 -7.94
CA THR A 61 -2.00 -4.27 -7.90
C THR A 61 -2.56 -5.44 -7.12
N ILE A 62 -3.34 -5.13 -6.09
CA ILE A 62 -4.11 -6.08 -5.28
C ILE A 62 -5.57 -5.95 -5.70
N PRO A 63 -6.12 -6.90 -6.46
CA PRO A 63 -7.52 -6.85 -6.90
C PRO A 63 -8.49 -7.09 -5.75
N GLU A 64 -9.71 -6.58 -5.90
CA GLU A 64 -10.81 -6.86 -4.96
C GLU A 64 -11.18 -8.35 -4.93
N GLY A 65 -11.65 -8.83 -3.80
CA GLY A 65 -12.18 -10.20 -3.62
C GLY A 65 -11.12 -11.26 -3.26
N LEU A 66 -9.87 -10.88 -3.08
CA LEU A 66 -8.84 -11.77 -2.55
C LEU A 66 -8.99 -11.90 -1.02
N THR A 67 -8.65 -13.09 -0.50
CA THR A 67 -8.48 -13.32 0.94
C THR A 67 -7.17 -12.70 1.41
N SER A 68 -7.05 -12.44 2.73
CA SER A 68 -5.79 -11.94 3.31
C SER A 68 -4.62 -12.85 3.03
N GLN A 69 -4.82 -14.18 3.01
CA GLN A 69 -3.79 -15.15 2.63
C GLN A 69 -3.34 -14.95 1.17
N GLN A 70 -4.28 -14.85 0.22
CA GLN A 70 -3.96 -14.63 -1.19
C GLN A 70 -3.24 -13.29 -1.42
N ILE A 71 -3.59 -12.27 -0.64
CA ILE A 71 -2.90 -10.96 -0.69
C ILE A 71 -1.46 -11.12 -0.22
N VAL A 72 -1.24 -11.80 0.92
CA VAL A 72 0.10 -12.05 1.46
C VAL A 72 0.95 -12.87 0.49
N GLU A 73 0.41 -13.94 -0.09
CA GLU A 73 1.08 -14.74 -1.13
C GLU A 73 1.51 -13.86 -2.30
N ARG A 74 0.61 -13.02 -2.81
CA ARG A 74 0.90 -12.11 -3.92
C ARG A 74 1.98 -11.07 -3.59
N ILE A 75 2.02 -10.57 -2.35
CA ILE A 75 3.08 -9.66 -1.89
C ILE A 75 4.41 -10.41 -1.75
N ASN A 76 4.40 -11.64 -1.24
CA ASN A 76 5.59 -12.47 -1.09
C ASN A 76 6.19 -12.89 -2.46
N GLU A 77 5.37 -13.03 -3.49
CA GLU A 77 5.80 -13.31 -4.86
C GLU A 77 6.47 -12.10 -5.55
N ALA A 78 6.29 -10.89 -5.04
CA ALA A 78 6.88 -9.68 -5.62
C ALA A 78 8.41 -9.68 -5.41
N SER A 79 9.17 -9.94 -6.48
CA SER A 79 10.64 -10.10 -6.46
C SER A 79 11.41 -8.83 -6.06
N ASP A 80 10.81 -7.67 -6.25
CA ASP A 80 11.45 -6.36 -6.01
C ASP A 80 11.30 -5.86 -4.57
N MET A 81 10.75 -6.67 -3.66
CA MET A 81 10.57 -6.38 -2.23
C MET A 81 11.48 -7.25 -1.35
N GLN A 82 11.73 -6.81 -0.11
CA GLN A 82 12.54 -7.51 0.89
C GLN A 82 11.67 -8.05 2.04
N GLY A 83 12.26 -8.95 2.83
CA GLY A 83 11.58 -9.58 3.95
C GLY A 83 10.57 -10.64 3.50
N GLU A 84 9.84 -11.21 4.45
CA GLU A 84 8.78 -12.19 4.22
C GLU A 84 7.65 -11.94 5.22
N ILE A 85 6.41 -11.98 4.75
CA ILE A 85 5.24 -11.86 5.63
C ILE A 85 4.86 -13.28 6.06
N THR A 86 5.03 -13.58 7.33
CA THR A 86 4.69 -14.88 7.94
C THR A 86 3.34 -14.87 8.66
N ALA A 87 2.90 -13.72 9.15
CA ALA A 87 1.63 -13.56 9.84
C ALA A 87 0.56 -13.05 8.89
N ILE A 88 -0.50 -13.83 8.71
CA ILE A 88 -1.64 -13.46 7.86
C ILE A 88 -2.51 -12.44 8.64
N PRO A 89 -2.71 -11.22 8.10
CA PRO A 89 -3.58 -10.23 8.72
C PRO A 89 -5.05 -10.69 8.74
N PRO A 90 -5.89 -10.17 9.65
CA PRO A 90 -7.31 -10.48 9.68
C PRO A 90 -8.00 -10.21 8.35
N GLU A 91 -9.00 -11.02 8.00
CA GLU A 91 -9.80 -10.81 6.79
C GLU A 91 -10.47 -9.44 6.80
N GLY A 92 -10.43 -8.76 5.65
CA GLY A 92 -10.99 -7.41 5.49
C GLY A 92 -10.17 -6.29 6.10
N SER A 93 -8.96 -6.55 6.63
CA SER A 93 -8.08 -5.53 7.21
C SER A 93 -7.15 -4.87 6.20
N LEU A 94 -7.05 -5.39 4.98
CA LEU A 94 -6.18 -4.90 3.92
C LEU A 94 -7.01 -4.25 2.81
N LEU A 95 -6.69 -3.02 2.44
CA LEU A 95 -7.39 -2.32 1.35
C LEU A 95 -6.87 -2.82 0.00
N PRO A 96 -7.72 -3.39 -0.89
CA PRO A 96 -7.33 -3.71 -2.25
C PRO A 96 -7.16 -2.42 -3.07
N ASP A 97 -5.96 -2.21 -3.60
CA ASP A 97 -5.65 -1.04 -4.46
C ASP A 97 -4.35 -1.31 -5.25
N THR A 98 -3.90 -0.35 -6.05
CA THR A 98 -2.59 -0.36 -6.70
C THR A 98 -1.59 0.43 -5.86
N TYR A 99 -0.67 -0.29 -5.23
CA TYR A 99 0.37 0.26 -4.37
C TYR A 99 1.63 0.56 -5.16
N ARG A 100 2.20 1.74 -4.91
CA ARG A 100 3.51 2.12 -5.44
C ARG A 100 4.54 1.92 -4.35
N PHE A 101 5.68 1.33 -4.72
CA PHE A 101 6.77 1.05 -3.80
C PHE A 101 8.13 1.22 -4.48
N SER A 102 9.19 1.44 -3.71
CA SER A 102 10.56 1.45 -4.19
C SER A 102 11.14 0.05 -4.15
N ARG A 103 12.05 -0.28 -5.07
CA ARG A 103 12.78 -1.55 -5.03
C ARG A 103 13.47 -1.72 -3.67
N GLY A 104 13.35 -2.92 -3.10
CA GLY A 104 13.90 -3.24 -1.78
C GLY A 104 13.08 -2.75 -0.60
N MET A 105 11.86 -2.23 -0.82
CA MET A 105 10.92 -1.92 0.26
C MET A 105 10.58 -3.19 1.05
N ASP A 106 10.47 -3.08 2.37
CA ASP A 106 10.06 -4.20 3.21
C ASP A 106 8.58 -4.55 2.97
N ARG A 107 8.28 -5.84 2.85
CA ARG A 107 6.91 -6.33 2.61
C ARG A 107 5.97 -6.00 3.76
N GLN A 108 6.48 -6.02 5.00
CA GLN A 108 5.67 -5.66 6.17
C GLN A 108 5.25 -4.19 6.13
N GLU A 109 6.13 -3.29 5.66
CA GLU A 109 5.78 -1.87 5.49
C GLU A 109 4.60 -1.68 4.52
N LEU A 110 4.55 -2.48 3.43
CA LEU A 110 3.40 -2.45 2.52
C LEU A 110 2.12 -2.92 3.20
N VAL A 111 2.17 -4.02 3.97
CA VAL A 111 1.02 -4.53 4.72
C VAL A 111 0.52 -3.51 5.73
N ASP A 112 1.42 -2.89 6.47
CA ASP A 112 1.06 -1.87 7.48
C ASP A 112 0.41 -0.65 6.82
N ARG A 113 0.91 -0.25 5.65
CA ARG A 113 0.31 0.81 4.84
C ARG A 113 -1.09 0.42 4.34
N MET A 114 -1.28 -0.81 3.84
CA MET A 114 -2.58 -1.31 3.41
C MET A 114 -3.61 -1.30 4.54
N ARG A 115 -3.19 -1.67 5.76
CA ARG A 115 -4.02 -1.62 6.98
C ARG A 115 -4.40 -0.18 7.32
N ALA A 116 -3.42 0.70 7.39
CA ALA A 116 -3.67 2.11 7.70
C ALA A 116 -4.59 2.81 6.67
N GLU A 117 -4.50 2.41 5.40
CA GLU A 117 -5.39 2.92 4.35
C GLU A 117 -6.80 2.32 4.48
N MET A 118 -6.96 1.04 4.87
CA MET A 118 -8.24 0.42 5.18
C MET A 118 -8.93 1.12 6.36
N ASP A 119 -8.20 1.37 7.44
CA ASP A 119 -8.74 2.05 8.63
C ASP A 119 -9.26 3.45 8.27
N ARG A 120 -8.48 4.20 7.49
CA ARG A 120 -8.90 5.53 6.98
C ARG A 120 -10.13 5.45 6.07
N PHE A 121 -10.16 4.46 5.19
CA PHE A 121 -11.29 4.24 4.30
C PHE A 121 -12.55 3.89 5.09
N LEU A 122 -12.46 2.97 6.04
CA LEU A 122 -13.57 2.56 6.89
C LEU A 122 -14.09 3.71 7.75
N ALA A 123 -13.20 4.49 8.37
CA ALA A 123 -13.58 5.65 9.18
C ALA A 123 -14.36 6.66 8.34
N LYS A 124 -13.88 6.96 7.13
CA LYS A 124 -14.54 7.89 6.20
C LYS A 124 -15.89 7.36 5.69
N ALA A 125 -15.98 6.07 5.38
CA ALA A 125 -17.21 5.43 4.95
C ALA A 125 -18.23 5.38 6.10
N TRP A 126 -17.77 5.10 7.33
CA TRP A 126 -18.59 5.05 8.52
C TRP A 126 -19.26 6.38 8.85
N GLN A 127 -18.56 7.50 8.67
CA GLN A 127 -19.14 8.83 8.85
C GLN A 127 -20.31 9.11 7.89
N LYS A 128 -20.28 8.51 6.70
CA LYS A 128 -21.29 8.69 5.66
C LYS A 128 -22.43 7.64 5.69
N ARG A 129 -22.42 6.72 6.67
CA ARG A 129 -23.41 5.65 6.74
C ARG A 129 -24.80 6.18 7.05
N HIS A 130 -25.82 5.47 6.59
CA HIS A 130 -27.19 5.68 7.06
C HIS A 130 -27.31 5.24 8.54
N ALA A 131 -28.00 6.04 9.35
CA ALA A 131 -28.15 5.78 10.79
C ALA A 131 -28.88 4.46 11.10
N GLU A 132 -29.77 4.02 10.20
CA GLU A 132 -30.59 2.80 10.33
C GLU A 132 -29.88 1.50 9.90
N LEU A 133 -28.59 1.58 9.50
CA LEU A 133 -27.82 0.39 9.13
C LEU A 133 -27.66 -0.55 10.33
N PRO A 134 -28.02 -1.85 10.20
CA PRO A 134 -27.93 -2.82 11.28
C PRO A 134 -26.50 -3.24 11.63
N ILE A 135 -25.51 -2.63 11.01
CA ILE A 135 -24.08 -2.85 11.25
C ILE A 135 -23.62 -1.92 12.38
N LYS A 136 -23.00 -2.49 13.42
CA LYS A 136 -22.72 -1.78 14.67
C LYS A 136 -21.30 -1.19 14.76
N SER A 137 -20.37 -1.63 13.89
CA SER A 137 -18.99 -1.13 13.89
C SER A 137 -18.41 -1.00 12.49
N PRO A 138 -17.39 -0.14 12.29
CA PRO A 138 -16.68 0.00 11.01
C PRO A 138 -16.06 -1.32 10.54
N GLU A 139 -15.47 -2.10 11.48
CA GLU A 139 -14.83 -3.38 11.20
C GLU A 139 -15.85 -4.40 10.68
N ALA A 140 -17.02 -4.49 11.31
CA ALA A 140 -18.12 -5.33 10.86
C ALA A 140 -18.61 -4.91 9.46
N ALA A 141 -18.59 -3.62 9.14
CA ALA A 141 -18.89 -3.11 7.81
C ALA A 141 -17.86 -3.56 6.77
N GLY A 142 -16.59 -3.53 7.11
CA GLY A 142 -15.48 -3.99 6.26
C GLY A 142 -15.59 -5.48 5.93
N VAL A 143 -15.81 -6.33 6.94
CA VAL A 143 -16.01 -7.78 6.76
C VAL A 143 -17.24 -8.05 5.89
N PHE A 144 -18.35 -7.36 6.15
CA PHE A 144 -19.55 -7.51 5.36
C PHE A 144 -19.36 -7.10 3.89
N ALA A 145 -18.64 -6.00 3.65
CA ALA A 145 -18.30 -5.54 2.31
C ALA A 145 -17.41 -6.54 1.56
N ALA A 146 -16.45 -7.16 2.25
CA ALA A 146 -15.60 -8.21 1.67
C ALA A 146 -16.40 -9.45 1.25
N ILE A 147 -17.35 -9.88 2.07
CA ILE A 147 -18.28 -10.99 1.73
C ILE A 147 -19.10 -10.62 0.50
N VAL A 148 -19.70 -9.42 0.49
CA VAL A 148 -20.50 -8.95 -0.65
C VAL A 148 -19.67 -8.86 -1.92
N ALA A 149 -18.44 -8.40 -1.84
CA ALA A 149 -17.51 -8.33 -2.97
C ALA A 149 -17.16 -9.71 -3.53
N LYS A 150 -16.94 -10.70 -2.64
CA LYS A 150 -16.63 -12.08 -3.02
C LYS A 150 -17.83 -12.79 -3.70
N GLU A 151 -19.05 -12.56 -3.20
CA GLU A 151 -20.28 -13.15 -3.74
C GLU A 151 -20.75 -12.46 -5.04
N THR A 152 -20.25 -11.28 -5.36
CA THR A 152 -20.71 -10.47 -6.49
C THR A 152 -19.58 -10.06 -7.43
N GLY A 153 -19.46 -10.75 -8.55
CA GLY A 153 -18.54 -10.34 -9.63
C GLY A 153 -18.96 -9.05 -10.38
N ARG A 154 -20.16 -8.50 -10.10
CA ARG A 154 -20.68 -7.29 -10.77
C ARG A 154 -21.09 -6.22 -9.76
N ALA A 155 -20.56 -5.01 -9.92
CA ALA A 155 -20.86 -3.88 -9.05
C ALA A 155 -22.38 -3.60 -8.91
N ALA A 156 -23.16 -3.75 -9.98
CA ALA A 156 -24.61 -3.54 -9.98
C ALA A 156 -25.40 -4.56 -9.12
N ALA A 157 -24.83 -5.72 -8.82
CA ALA A 157 -25.45 -6.74 -7.99
C ALA A 157 -25.13 -6.56 -6.49
N ARG A 158 -24.11 -5.79 -6.14
CA ARG A 158 -23.63 -5.60 -4.75
C ARG A 158 -24.71 -5.07 -3.82
N GLY A 159 -25.51 -4.08 -4.28
CA GLY A 159 -26.61 -3.54 -3.48
C GLY A 159 -27.70 -4.56 -3.15
N ARG A 160 -28.06 -5.46 -4.09
CA ARG A 160 -29.05 -6.52 -3.87
C ARG A 160 -28.55 -7.60 -2.91
N VAL A 161 -27.30 -8.03 -3.06
CA VAL A 161 -26.68 -9.03 -2.18
C VAL A 161 -26.49 -8.47 -0.78
N ALA A 162 -26.09 -7.20 -0.66
CA ALA A 162 -26.03 -6.51 0.62
C ALA A 162 -27.38 -6.45 1.32
N GLY A 163 -28.47 -6.11 0.59
CA GLY A 163 -29.83 -6.09 1.13
C GLY A 163 -30.29 -7.46 1.63
N VAL A 164 -30.00 -8.54 0.90
CA VAL A 164 -30.31 -9.92 1.35
C VAL A 164 -29.48 -10.30 2.57
N GLY A 165 -28.20 -9.95 2.63
CA GLY A 165 -27.34 -10.22 3.77
C GLY A 165 -27.77 -9.47 5.03
N MET A 166 -28.24 -8.23 4.90
CA MET A 166 -28.75 -7.43 6.02
C MET A 166 -30.08 -7.94 6.58
N ASN A 167 -30.91 -8.55 5.74
CA ASN A 167 -32.21 -9.09 6.14
C ASN A 167 -32.11 -10.51 6.73
N ARG A 168 -30.92 -11.14 6.75
CA ARG A 168 -30.70 -12.42 7.43
C ARG A 168 -30.49 -12.22 8.92
N PRO A 169 -31.08 -13.04 9.80
CA PRO A 169 -30.82 -12.95 11.24
C PRO A 169 -29.35 -13.22 11.54
N PRO A 170 -28.76 -12.56 12.57
CA PRO A 170 -27.30 -12.64 12.88
C PRO A 170 -26.76 -14.06 13.08
N ALA A 171 -27.60 -15.02 13.46
CA ALA A 171 -27.23 -16.42 13.67
C ALA A 171 -26.86 -17.19 12.37
N SER A 172 -27.22 -16.67 11.20
CA SER A 172 -26.97 -17.31 9.89
C SER A 172 -25.71 -16.80 9.19
N LEU A 173 -25.02 -15.79 9.72
CA LEU A 173 -23.73 -15.26 9.25
C LEU A 173 -22.54 -16.00 9.90
N ARG A 174 -22.63 -17.32 10.02
CA ARG A 174 -21.44 -18.11 10.35
C ARG A 174 -20.53 -18.12 9.13
N LEU A 175 -19.36 -17.49 9.27
CA LEU A 175 -18.24 -17.72 8.34
C LEU A 175 -17.98 -19.23 8.31
N PRO A 176 -17.77 -19.84 7.12
CA PRO A 176 -17.28 -21.20 7.07
C PRO A 176 -15.90 -21.18 7.76
N THR A 177 -15.84 -21.74 8.96
CA THR A 177 -14.57 -22.06 9.61
C THR A 177 -13.86 -23.05 8.70
N ALA A 178 -12.64 -22.74 8.29
CA ALA A 178 -11.78 -23.65 7.55
C ALA A 178 -11.76 -25.01 8.28
N PRO A 179 -11.87 -26.14 7.56
CA PRO A 179 -11.76 -27.42 8.19
C PRO A 179 -10.36 -27.55 8.78
N THR A 180 -10.29 -27.73 10.10
CA THR A 180 -9.11 -28.21 10.80
C THR A 180 -8.90 -29.65 10.36
N GLY A 181 -7.93 -29.87 9.50
CA GLY A 181 -7.39 -31.16 9.08
C GLY A 181 -5.89 -31.12 9.20
#